data_a057c3dc79b18719f078888a2fa8a4be
#
_entry.id   a057c3dc79b18719f078888a2fa8a4be
#
_cell.length_a   1.000
_cell.length_b   1.000
_cell.length_c   1.000
_cell.angle_alpha   90.00
_cell.angle_beta   90.00
_cell.angle_gamma   90.00
#
_symmetry.space_group_name_H-M   'P 1'
#
loop_
_entity.id
_entity.type
_entity.pdbx_description
1 polymer ?
#
loop_
_entity_poly.entity_id
_entity_poly.type
_entity_poly.pdbx_seq_one_letter_code
_entity_poly.pdbx_strand_id
1 'polypeptide(L)'
;MMHTLEWSRAYTGRLQRDAAAVFAARAPELSRRLETECAQGSLPFLTMPYRERLERELPPLLPRVRARRHMLVLGIGGSALGARALQRAFAPGQDGPCHDGPCLWIADNVCAATFESWLAKLPPHETTVVCISKSGGTIETLAQYFLCRDWLSKALGERWHEHMIVVTDLHQGFLREEASRYALDSLEVPDNLGGRYSALSAVGLLPAAFLGIDWQALLDGAAAVARPLAQDPSCLAGHPAFHLACWANALESHGYSQLVFFCYVPQWATYGPWFAQLWAESLGKDGKGIMPVPATGVTDQHSVNQMFLDGQRDKGCIFVAAKGLEQGRHFGRDLPDHWSWLRGKPFGALLEAEGLGTRMALCKSGVPLLHMEMGECTPRAAGSMMLLLEAATVFTGWLMGINPLDQPAVELGKRLANTRLGASGYPREAADLAEFLAVAQEPESF
;
A
#
# COMPACT_ATOMS: atom_id res chain seq x y z
N MET A 1 4.04 -22.41 3.27
CA MET A 1 3.97 -22.88 1.87
C MET A 1 4.76 -21.95 0.96
N MET A 2 5.19 -22.43 -0.23
CA MET A 2 5.96 -21.63 -1.18
C MET A 2 5.05 -20.69 -1.98
N HIS A 3 5.45 -19.43 -2.18
CA HIS A 3 4.81 -18.49 -3.10
C HIS A 3 5.46 -18.63 -4.47
N THR A 4 4.69 -18.46 -5.54
CA THR A 4 5.20 -18.64 -6.90
C THR A 4 4.81 -17.50 -7.83
N LEU A 5 5.71 -17.18 -8.77
CA LEU A 5 5.41 -16.37 -9.96
C LEU A 5 5.41 -17.29 -11.18
N GLU A 6 4.28 -17.40 -11.84
CA GLU A 6 4.11 -18.24 -13.01
C GLU A 6 4.09 -17.37 -14.26
N TRP A 7 5.04 -17.61 -15.16
CA TRP A 7 5.39 -16.78 -16.31
C TRP A 7 4.86 -17.30 -17.65
N SER A 8 4.20 -18.46 -17.68
CA SER A 8 3.81 -19.12 -18.94
C SER A 8 2.91 -18.24 -19.83
N ARG A 9 2.19 -17.30 -19.22
CA ARG A 9 1.27 -16.38 -19.90
C ARG A 9 1.71 -14.91 -19.84
N ALA A 10 2.85 -14.63 -19.23
CA ALA A 10 3.39 -13.28 -19.11
C ALA A 10 3.90 -12.71 -20.45
N TYR A 11 4.22 -13.57 -21.39
CA TYR A 11 4.71 -13.23 -22.71
C TYR A 11 3.72 -13.72 -23.76
N THR A 12 2.83 -12.85 -24.20
CA THR A 12 1.76 -13.15 -25.16
C THR A 12 1.41 -11.90 -25.98
N GLY A 13 0.68 -12.09 -27.07
CA GLY A 13 0.33 -11.00 -27.96
C GLY A 13 1.58 -10.42 -28.64
N ARG A 14 1.78 -9.11 -28.51
CA ARG A 14 2.95 -8.40 -29.04
C ARG A 14 4.18 -8.45 -28.13
N LEU A 15 4.06 -8.98 -26.91
CA LEU A 15 5.17 -9.10 -25.96
C LEU A 15 5.80 -10.48 -26.05
N GLN A 16 6.98 -10.57 -26.61
CA GLN A 16 7.77 -11.81 -26.71
C GLN A 16 8.75 -11.93 -25.54
N ARG A 17 9.28 -13.14 -25.29
CA ARG A 17 10.19 -13.38 -24.15
C ARG A 17 11.51 -12.63 -24.25
N ASP A 18 12.01 -12.42 -25.45
CA ASP A 18 13.24 -11.68 -25.75
C ASP A 18 13.12 -10.19 -25.40
N ALA A 19 11.90 -9.63 -25.38
CA ALA A 19 11.67 -8.26 -24.95
C ALA A 19 12.20 -7.98 -23.53
N ALA A 20 12.09 -8.93 -22.61
CA ALA A 20 12.63 -8.81 -21.26
C ALA A 20 14.14 -9.07 -21.17
N ALA A 21 14.72 -9.78 -22.14
CA ALA A 21 16.14 -10.15 -22.14
C ALA A 21 17.06 -8.91 -22.20
N VAL A 22 16.65 -7.86 -22.91
CA VAL A 22 17.39 -6.59 -23.00
C VAL A 22 17.56 -5.96 -21.60
N PHE A 23 16.51 -6.01 -20.79
CA PHE A 23 16.53 -5.50 -19.40
C PHE A 23 17.29 -6.46 -18.49
N ALA A 24 17.11 -7.76 -18.64
CA ALA A 24 17.79 -8.78 -17.86
C ALA A 24 19.32 -8.72 -18.03
N ALA A 25 19.81 -8.36 -19.22
CA ALA A 25 21.24 -8.18 -19.49
C ALA A 25 21.90 -7.08 -18.62
N ARG A 26 21.12 -6.17 -18.02
CA ARG A 26 21.61 -5.14 -17.10
C ARG A 26 21.80 -5.62 -15.66
N ALA A 27 21.53 -6.88 -15.36
CA ALA A 27 21.68 -7.43 -14.00
C ALA A 27 23.06 -7.15 -13.37
N PRO A 28 24.22 -7.29 -14.07
CA PRO A 28 25.51 -7.02 -13.46
C PRO A 28 25.71 -5.54 -13.07
N GLU A 29 25.15 -4.61 -13.84
CA GLU A 29 25.16 -3.18 -13.52
C GLU A 29 24.31 -2.91 -12.27
N LEU A 30 23.09 -3.43 -12.25
CA LEU A 30 22.15 -3.22 -11.15
C LEU A 30 22.58 -3.94 -9.87
N SER A 31 23.26 -5.08 -9.95
CA SER A 31 23.85 -5.77 -8.79
C SER A 31 24.88 -4.87 -8.09
N ARG A 32 25.78 -4.24 -8.84
CA ARG A 32 26.76 -3.30 -8.27
C ARG A 32 26.12 -2.06 -7.66
N ARG A 33 25.04 -1.56 -8.29
CA ARG A 33 24.23 -0.48 -7.73
C ARG A 33 23.58 -0.91 -6.44
N LEU A 34 22.95 -2.08 -6.42
CA LEU A 34 22.29 -2.62 -5.22
C LEU A 34 23.28 -2.77 -4.05
N GLU A 35 24.48 -3.30 -4.32
CA GLU A 35 25.56 -3.40 -3.33
C GLU A 35 25.90 -2.03 -2.73
N THR A 36 26.09 -1.03 -3.59
CA THR A 36 26.41 0.35 -3.18
C THR A 36 25.28 0.96 -2.35
N GLU A 37 24.04 0.88 -2.82
CA GLU A 37 22.86 1.45 -2.16
C GLU A 37 22.59 0.75 -0.79
N CYS A 38 22.79 -0.56 -0.70
CA CYS A 38 22.68 -1.30 0.56
C CYS A 38 23.78 -0.87 1.54
N ALA A 39 25.03 -0.74 1.08
CA ALA A 39 26.15 -0.32 1.90
C ALA A 39 25.99 1.12 2.44
N GLN A 40 25.36 1.99 1.65
CA GLN A 40 25.06 3.38 2.04
C GLN A 40 23.78 3.50 2.90
N GLY A 41 23.02 2.40 3.09
CA GLY A 41 21.74 2.41 3.80
C GLY A 41 20.62 3.17 3.07
N SER A 42 20.73 3.35 1.74
CA SER A 42 19.74 4.09 0.93
C SER A 42 18.44 3.30 0.69
N LEU A 43 18.42 2.01 0.98
CA LEU A 43 17.28 1.11 0.82
C LEU A 43 16.84 0.50 2.17
N PRO A 44 16.39 1.31 3.13
CA PRO A 44 16.07 0.82 4.47
C PRO A 44 14.89 -0.16 4.50
N PHE A 45 13.96 -0.13 3.53
CA PHE A 45 12.91 -1.13 3.41
C PHE A 45 13.49 -2.54 3.13
N LEU A 46 14.63 -2.62 2.43
CA LEU A 46 15.30 -3.87 2.07
C LEU A 46 16.22 -4.37 3.19
N THR A 47 17.03 -3.50 3.79
CA THR A 47 17.99 -3.86 4.85
C THR A 47 17.36 -3.91 6.24
N MET A 48 16.20 -3.28 6.42
CA MET A 48 15.41 -3.21 7.67
C MET A 48 16.23 -2.88 8.93
N PRO A 49 17.06 -1.83 8.94
CA PRO A 49 17.88 -1.49 10.08
C PRO A 49 17.07 -1.08 11.32
N TYR A 50 15.80 -0.71 11.12
CA TYR A 50 14.85 -0.33 12.17
C TYR A 50 14.19 -1.51 12.88
N ARG A 51 14.36 -2.75 12.38
CA ARG A 51 13.65 -3.94 12.89
C ARG A 51 13.93 -4.19 14.37
N GLU A 52 15.19 -4.27 14.77
CA GLU A 52 15.58 -4.53 16.16
C GLU A 52 15.07 -3.44 17.12
N ARG A 53 15.08 -2.20 16.66
CA ARG A 53 14.53 -1.08 17.42
C ARG A 53 13.02 -1.24 17.60
N LEU A 54 12.31 -1.53 16.54
CA LEU A 54 10.86 -1.73 16.58
C LEU A 54 10.48 -2.92 17.48
N GLU A 55 11.21 -4.04 17.40
CA GLU A 55 11.02 -5.22 18.27
C GLU A 55 11.23 -4.90 19.76
N ARG A 56 12.02 -3.86 20.10
CA ARG A 56 12.22 -3.39 21.45
C ARG A 56 11.19 -2.35 21.90
N GLU A 57 10.82 -1.41 21.02
CA GLU A 57 10.01 -0.24 21.37
C GLU A 57 8.50 -0.49 21.26
N LEU A 58 8.06 -1.32 20.31
CA LEU A 58 6.63 -1.57 20.09
C LEU A 58 5.97 -2.40 21.22
N PRO A 59 6.56 -3.53 21.69
CA PRO A 59 5.89 -4.36 22.70
C PRO A 59 5.54 -3.64 24.01
N PRO A 60 6.36 -2.73 24.57
CA PRO A 60 5.98 -1.99 25.78
C PRO A 60 4.75 -1.08 25.63
N LEU A 61 4.44 -0.63 24.41
CA LEU A 61 3.26 0.22 24.15
C LEU A 61 1.97 -0.59 24.06
N LEU A 62 2.04 -1.86 23.64
CA LEU A 62 0.88 -2.66 23.28
C LEU A 62 -0.10 -2.89 24.44
N PRO A 63 0.30 -3.16 25.69
CA PRO A 63 -0.65 -3.35 26.79
C PRO A 63 -1.57 -2.15 26.96
N ARG A 64 -1.01 -0.92 26.95
CA ARG A 64 -1.79 0.31 27.09
C ARG A 64 -2.67 0.59 25.87
N VAL A 65 -2.12 0.39 24.67
CA VAL A 65 -2.83 0.63 23.41
C VAL A 65 -4.00 -0.34 23.26
N ARG A 66 -3.79 -1.62 23.58
CA ARG A 66 -4.82 -2.68 23.50
C ARG A 66 -5.86 -2.64 24.63
N ALA A 67 -5.56 -1.94 25.72
CA ALA A 67 -6.56 -1.70 26.76
C ALA A 67 -7.67 -0.73 26.29
N ARG A 68 -7.47 -0.03 25.18
CA ARG A 68 -8.45 0.86 24.57
C ARG A 68 -9.07 0.18 23.36
N ARG A 69 -10.37 0.37 23.19
CA ARG A 69 -11.14 -0.26 22.11
C ARG A 69 -10.87 0.35 20.74
N HIS A 70 -10.54 1.65 20.70
CA HIS A 70 -10.41 2.40 19.44
C HIS A 70 -8.98 2.91 19.23
N MET A 71 -8.52 2.78 18.00
CA MET A 71 -7.35 3.48 17.50
C MET A 71 -7.77 4.37 16.33
N LEU A 72 -7.48 5.66 16.41
CA LEU A 72 -7.68 6.63 15.34
C LEU A 72 -6.32 7.03 14.76
N VAL A 73 -6.03 6.55 13.55
CA VAL A 73 -4.82 6.89 12.81
C VAL A 73 -5.07 8.13 11.98
N LEU A 74 -4.23 9.15 12.18
CA LEU A 74 -4.17 10.36 11.37
C LEU A 74 -2.97 10.25 10.42
N GLY A 75 -3.22 10.10 9.13
CA GLY A 75 -2.16 9.91 8.14
C GLY A 75 -2.74 9.75 6.74
N ILE A 76 -2.00 10.18 5.72
CA ILE A 76 -2.43 10.17 4.33
C ILE A 76 -1.43 9.42 3.45
N GLY A 77 -1.89 8.84 2.36
CA GLY A 77 -1.05 8.11 1.40
C GLY A 77 -0.28 6.96 2.06
N GLY A 78 1.04 6.98 2.00
CA GLY A 78 1.89 5.94 2.60
C GLY A 78 1.75 5.78 4.11
N SER A 79 1.29 6.82 4.81
CA SER A 79 0.98 6.76 6.26
C SER A 79 -0.36 6.08 6.59
N ALA A 80 -1.16 5.71 5.58
CA ALA A 80 -2.49 5.15 5.76
C ALA A 80 -2.70 3.83 4.99
N LEU A 81 -2.31 3.78 3.71
CA LEU A 81 -2.69 2.69 2.80
C LEU A 81 -2.16 1.33 3.24
N GLY A 82 -0.92 1.26 3.76
CA GLY A 82 -0.37 0.02 4.30
C GLY A 82 -1.16 -0.51 5.50
N ALA A 83 -1.45 0.35 6.47
CA ALA A 83 -2.25 0.00 7.64
C ALA A 83 -3.67 -0.45 7.26
N ARG A 84 -4.30 0.23 6.29
CA ARG A 84 -5.62 -0.15 5.77
C ARG A 84 -5.59 -1.51 5.05
N ALA A 85 -4.54 -1.78 4.27
CA ALA A 85 -4.38 -3.07 3.61
C ALA A 85 -4.25 -4.22 4.62
N LEU A 86 -3.45 -4.03 5.66
CA LEU A 86 -3.29 -5.01 6.75
C LEU A 86 -4.58 -5.21 7.54
N GLN A 87 -5.30 -4.13 7.90
CA GLN A 87 -6.59 -4.20 8.57
C GLN A 87 -7.58 -5.05 7.77
N ARG A 88 -7.78 -4.75 6.51
CA ARG A 88 -8.74 -5.46 5.65
C ARG A 88 -8.36 -6.91 5.41
N ALA A 89 -7.05 -7.18 5.31
CA ALA A 89 -6.55 -8.53 5.08
C ALA A 89 -6.73 -9.46 6.28
N PHE A 90 -6.51 -8.97 7.50
CA PHE A 90 -6.35 -9.84 8.67
C PHE A 90 -7.28 -9.53 9.83
N ALA A 91 -7.93 -8.37 9.85
CA ALA A 91 -8.87 -7.96 10.89
C ALA A 91 -10.12 -7.27 10.30
N PRO A 92 -10.83 -7.90 9.33
CA PRO A 92 -11.99 -7.29 8.67
C PRO A 92 -13.24 -7.25 9.55
N GLY A 93 -13.20 -7.81 10.76
CA GLY A 93 -14.35 -7.97 11.65
C GLY A 93 -15.08 -6.66 12.00
N GLN A 94 -14.38 -5.52 11.96
CA GLN A 94 -14.97 -4.21 12.24
C GLN A 94 -16.15 -3.85 11.31
N ASP A 95 -16.17 -4.38 10.08
CA ASP A 95 -17.27 -4.15 9.13
C ASP A 95 -18.38 -5.19 9.25
N GLY A 96 -18.18 -6.19 10.12
CA GLY A 96 -19.14 -7.26 10.34
C GLY A 96 -20.20 -6.89 11.39
N PRO A 97 -21.37 -7.56 11.35
CA PRO A 97 -22.38 -7.38 12.37
C PRO A 97 -21.85 -7.86 13.73
N CYS A 98 -22.22 -7.15 14.79
CA CYS A 98 -21.88 -7.50 16.18
C CYS A 98 -20.38 -7.55 16.49
N HIS A 99 -19.56 -6.69 15.85
CA HIS A 99 -18.14 -6.60 16.17
C HIS A 99 -17.93 -6.04 17.59
N ASP A 100 -17.24 -6.78 18.44
CA ASP A 100 -16.90 -6.43 19.82
C ASP A 100 -15.38 -6.27 20.08
N GLY A 101 -14.57 -6.51 19.05
CA GLY A 101 -13.11 -6.39 19.07
C GLY A 101 -12.58 -4.96 18.92
N PRO A 102 -11.26 -4.82 18.77
CA PRO A 102 -10.62 -3.54 18.54
C PRO A 102 -11.06 -2.91 17.22
N CYS A 103 -11.26 -1.59 17.23
CA CYS A 103 -11.69 -0.81 16.06
C CYS A 103 -10.58 0.14 15.61
N LEU A 104 -10.12 -0.03 14.39
CA LEU A 104 -9.14 0.86 13.74
C LEU A 104 -9.83 1.82 12.77
N TRP A 105 -9.73 3.11 13.04
CA TRP A 105 -10.22 4.20 12.21
C TRP A 105 -9.04 4.88 11.54
N ILE A 106 -9.09 5.11 10.24
CA ILE A 106 -7.98 5.73 9.50
C ILE A 106 -8.50 6.97 8.81
N ALA A 107 -8.09 8.13 9.31
CA ALA A 107 -8.40 9.45 8.76
C ALA A 107 -7.38 9.80 7.66
N ASP A 108 -7.60 9.27 6.47
CA ASP A 108 -6.73 9.42 5.30
C ASP A 108 -7.22 10.46 4.30
N ASN A 109 -8.15 11.30 4.71
CA ASN A 109 -8.69 12.38 3.89
C ASN A 109 -9.20 13.54 4.76
N VAL A 110 -9.37 14.73 4.16
CA VAL A 110 -9.88 15.95 4.80
C VAL A 110 -11.40 16.04 4.55
N CYS A 111 -12.16 15.12 5.13
CA CYS A 111 -13.62 15.12 5.06
C CYS A 111 -14.20 15.55 6.40
N ALA A 112 -14.63 16.81 6.52
CA ALA A 112 -15.17 17.39 7.75
C ALA A 112 -16.33 16.55 8.31
N ALA A 113 -17.32 16.21 7.48
CA ALA A 113 -18.51 15.46 7.93
C ALA A 113 -18.15 14.10 8.53
N THR A 114 -17.23 13.36 7.94
CA THR A 114 -16.78 12.06 8.46
C THR A 114 -15.97 12.26 9.74
N PHE A 115 -15.01 13.17 9.73
CA PHE A 115 -14.10 13.38 10.85
C PHE A 115 -14.81 13.90 12.09
N GLU A 116 -15.68 14.90 11.95
CA GLU A 116 -16.52 15.42 13.03
C GLU A 116 -17.47 14.35 13.57
N SER A 117 -18.07 13.52 12.70
CA SER A 117 -18.91 12.39 13.14
C SER A 117 -18.12 11.38 13.99
N TRP A 118 -16.85 11.14 13.68
CA TRP A 118 -16.00 10.26 14.49
C TRP A 118 -15.67 10.89 15.83
N LEU A 119 -15.24 12.16 15.88
CA LEU A 119 -14.96 12.85 17.15
C LEU A 119 -16.18 12.97 18.05
N ALA A 120 -17.38 13.06 17.48
CA ALA A 120 -18.63 13.11 18.25
C ALA A 120 -19.03 11.75 18.82
N LYS A 121 -18.63 10.64 18.22
CA LYS A 121 -19.08 9.27 18.56
C LYS A 121 -18.04 8.43 19.27
N LEU A 122 -16.75 8.66 19.00
CA LEU A 122 -15.67 7.92 19.65
C LEU A 122 -15.54 8.38 21.12
N PRO A 123 -15.48 7.43 22.08
CA PRO A 123 -15.23 7.78 23.47
C PRO A 123 -13.75 8.13 23.67
N PRO A 124 -13.40 9.37 24.09
CA PRO A 124 -12.01 9.80 24.21
C PRO A 124 -11.16 8.92 25.12
N HIS A 125 -11.74 8.45 26.23
CA HIS A 125 -11.06 7.59 27.22
C HIS A 125 -10.79 6.17 26.74
N GLU A 126 -11.48 5.72 25.70
CA GLU A 126 -11.27 4.41 25.04
C GLU A 126 -10.56 4.53 23.68
N THR A 127 -10.06 5.71 23.34
CA THR A 127 -9.43 5.97 22.04
C THR A 127 -7.94 6.29 22.19
N THR A 128 -7.10 5.65 21.39
CA THR A 128 -5.72 6.07 21.15
C THR A 128 -5.65 6.75 19.79
N VAL A 129 -5.16 7.98 19.74
CA VAL A 129 -4.87 8.70 18.50
C VAL A 129 -3.41 8.44 18.09
N VAL A 130 -3.19 8.02 16.86
CA VAL A 130 -1.85 7.79 16.31
C VAL A 130 -1.62 8.73 15.14
N CYS A 131 -0.76 9.72 15.31
CA CYS A 131 -0.46 10.71 14.29
C CYS A 131 0.79 10.28 13.52
N ILE A 132 0.64 10.01 12.23
CA ILE A 132 1.68 9.44 11.37
C ILE A 132 2.07 10.42 10.27
N SER A 133 3.26 11.00 10.37
CA SER A 133 3.86 11.80 9.30
C SER A 133 5.39 11.76 9.43
N LYS A 134 6.05 11.21 8.40
CA LYS A 134 7.52 11.15 8.37
C LYS A 134 8.14 12.54 8.50
N SER A 135 7.74 13.50 7.68
CA SER A 135 8.24 14.88 7.73
C SER A 135 7.81 15.65 8.98
N GLY A 136 6.82 15.13 9.71
CA GLY A 136 6.19 15.84 10.82
C GLY A 136 5.45 17.12 10.42
N GLY A 137 5.30 17.39 9.10
CA GLY A 137 4.74 18.65 8.59
C GLY A 137 3.64 18.50 7.54
N THR A 138 3.10 17.30 7.33
CA THR A 138 2.00 17.08 6.38
C THR A 138 0.74 17.80 6.84
N ILE A 139 0.27 18.80 6.09
CA ILE A 139 -0.76 19.74 6.54
C ILE A 139 -2.09 19.05 6.88
N GLU A 140 -2.51 18.08 6.10
CA GLU A 140 -3.75 17.32 6.34
C GLU A 140 -3.68 16.58 7.68
N THR A 141 -2.55 15.92 7.94
CA THR A 141 -2.29 15.20 9.20
C THR A 141 -2.21 16.17 10.39
N LEU A 142 -1.55 17.32 10.22
CA LEU A 142 -1.44 18.32 11.29
C LEU A 142 -2.77 18.98 11.60
N ALA A 143 -3.60 19.28 10.59
CA ALA A 143 -4.94 19.80 10.82
C ALA A 143 -5.78 18.84 11.68
N GLN A 144 -5.77 17.55 11.36
CA GLN A 144 -6.42 16.51 12.14
C GLN A 144 -5.81 16.36 13.53
N TYR A 145 -4.47 16.46 13.66
CA TYR A 145 -3.77 16.43 14.94
C TYR A 145 -4.24 17.53 15.88
N PHE A 146 -4.34 18.78 15.42
CA PHE A 146 -4.80 19.90 16.25
C PHE A 146 -6.25 19.70 16.73
N LEU A 147 -7.12 19.22 15.87
CA LEU A 147 -8.50 18.91 16.24
C LEU A 147 -8.59 17.77 17.27
N CYS A 148 -7.82 16.70 17.09
CA CYS A 148 -7.76 15.59 18.04
C CYS A 148 -7.15 16.00 19.36
N ARG A 149 -6.11 16.83 19.38
CA ARG A 149 -5.49 17.35 20.60
C ARG A 149 -6.51 18.16 21.42
N ASP A 150 -7.23 19.08 20.77
CA ASP A 150 -8.29 19.86 21.42
C ASP A 150 -9.41 18.95 21.95
N TRP A 151 -9.87 18.01 21.17
CA TRP A 151 -10.88 17.02 21.55
C TRP A 151 -10.47 16.18 22.77
N LEU A 152 -9.25 15.63 22.76
CA LEU A 152 -8.71 14.87 23.90
C LEU A 152 -8.51 15.75 25.14
N SER A 153 -7.96 16.96 24.96
CA SER A 153 -7.71 17.89 26.08
C SER A 153 -8.98 18.31 26.76
N LYS A 154 -10.07 18.57 26.04
CA LYS A 154 -11.39 18.88 26.58
C LYS A 154 -11.98 17.73 27.40
N ALA A 155 -11.75 16.50 26.99
CA ALA A 155 -12.32 15.32 27.63
C ALA A 155 -11.49 14.78 28.81
N LEU A 156 -10.15 14.86 28.71
CA LEU A 156 -9.20 14.17 29.60
C LEU A 156 -8.33 15.12 30.42
N GLY A 157 -8.44 16.44 30.17
CA GLY A 157 -7.61 17.45 30.86
C GLY A 157 -6.12 17.20 30.55
N GLU A 158 -5.30 17.33 31.59
CA GLU A 158 -3.82 17.18 31.48
C GLU A 158 -3.38 15.79 30.99
N ARG A 159 -4.25 14.78 31.10
CA ARG A 159 -3.91 13.40 30.70
C ARG A 159 -4.11 13.10 29.21
N TRP A 160 -4.47 14.10 28.39
CA TRP A 160 -4.67 13.91 26.95
C TRP A 160 -3.47 13.29 26.23
N HIS A 161 -2.26 13.63 26.66
CA HIS A 161 -1.00 13.15 26.08
C HIS A 161 -0.82 11.63 26.20
N GLU A 162 -1.40 10.98 27.21
CA GLU A 162 -1.39 9.52 27.36
C GLU A 162 -2.19 8.79 26.28
N HIS A 163 -3.05 9.52 25.57
CA HIS A 163 -3.93 9.02 24.52
C HIS A 163 -3.44 9.35 23.10
N MET A 164 -2.24 9.93 22.98
CA MET A 164 -1.65 10.27 21.70
C MET A 164 -0.27 9.63 21.52
N ILE A 165 -0.05 9.06 20.35
CA ILE A 165 1.24 8.51 19.92
C ILE A 165 1.59 9.20 18.61
N VAL A 166 2.86 9.54 18.39
CA VAL A 166 3.34 10.04 17.12
C VAL A 166 4.29 9.03 16.45
N VAL A 167 4.15 8.87 15.14
CA VAL A 167 5.05 8.06 14.33
C VAL A 167 5.67 9.01 13.30
N THR A 168 6.93 9.41 13.53
CA THR A 168 7.57 10.51 12.81
C THR A 168 9.08 10.34 12.75
N ASP A 169 9.77 11.27 12.08
CA ASP A 169 11.22 11.40 12.11
C ASP A 169 11.76 11.45 13.55
N LEU A 170 12.96 10.91 13.76
CA LEU A 170 13.56 10.85 15.09
C LEU A 170 14.11 12.20 15.56
N HIS A 171 14.55 13.06 14.63
CA HIS A 171 15.38 14.22 14.93
C HIS A 171 14.70 15.55 14.64
N GLN A 172 13.75 15.60 13.70
CA GLN A 172 13.23 16.85 13.16
C GLN A 172 11.73 16.79 12.84
N GLY A 173 11.17 17.97 12.63
CA GLY A 173 9.76 18.16 12.25
C GLY A 173 8.84 18.47 13.43
N PHE A 174 7.73 19.13 13.11
CA PHE A 174 6.78 19.62 14.11
C PHE A 174 6.28 18.51 15.05
N LEU A 175 5.94 17.33 14.53
CA LEU A 175 5.48 16.22 15.39
C LEU A 175 6.58 15.75 16.36
N ARG A 176 7.85 15.83 15.99
CA ARG A 176 8.96 15.51 16.89
C ARG A 176 9.08 16.56 18.01
N GLU A 177 8.90 17.84 17.68
CA GLU A 177 8.86 18.92 18.66
C GLU A 177 7.68 18.75 19.63
N GLU A 178 6.49 18.42 19.12
CA GLU A 178 5.30 18.14 19.96
C GLU A 178 5.49 16.91 20.86
N ALA A 179 6.12 15.84 20.34
CA ALA A 179 6.46 14.66 21.14
C ALA A 179 7.37 15.02 22.32
N SER A 180 8.39 15.84 22.08
CA SER A 180 9.31 16.29 23.13
C SER A 180 8.63 17.25 24.11
N ARG A 181 7.81 18.17 23.60
CA ARG A 181 7.12 19.20 24.40
C ARG A 181 6.11 18.63 25.38
N TYR A 182 5.35 17.62 24.93
CA TYR A 182 4.25 17.05 25.70
C TYR A 182 4.53 15.64 26.22
N ALA A 183 5.78 15.17 26.09
CA ALA A 183 6.19 13.82 26.45
C ALA A 183 5.28 12.73 25.84
N LEU A 184 4.95 12.91 24.56
CA LEU A 184 4.14 11.92 23.84
C LEU A 184 4.96 10.66 23.58
N ASP A 185 4.34 9.50 23.65
CA ASP A 185 4.97 8.30 23.10
C ASP A 185 5.23 8.47 21.60
N SER A 186 6.36 7.98 21.16
CA SER A 186 6.74 8.11 19.76
C SER A 186 7.47 6.89 19.24
N LEU A 187 7.25 6.59 17.98
CA LEU A 187 8.00 5.60 17.21
C LEU A 187 8.65 6.29 16.01
N GLU A 188 9.78 5.74 15.59
CA GLU A 188 10.56 6.30 14.50
C GLU A 188 10.03 5.85 13.12
N VAL A 189 10.05 6.78 12.16
CA VAL A 189 10.12 6.50 10.74
C VAL A 189 11.52 6.84 10.27
N PRO A 190 12.33 5.91 9.78
CA PRO A 190 13.68 6.20 9.31
C PRO A 190 13.73 7.31 8.25
N ASP A 191 14.70 8.20 8.33
CA ASP A 191 14.83 9.41 7.49
C ASP A 191 14.83 9.12 6.00
N ASN A 192 15.46 8.02 5.60
CA ASN A 192 15.60 7.60 4.22
C ASN A 192 14.50 6.63 3.76
N LEU A 193 13.55 6.26 4.62
CA LEU A 193 12.42 5.41 4.28
C LEU A 193 11.29 6.26 3.67
N GLY A 194 11.05 6.14 2.37
CA GLY A 194 9.94 6.81 1.69
C GLY A 194 8.57 6.37 2.25
N GLY A 195 7.57 7.28 2.29
CA GLY A 195 6.25 6.97 2.85
C GLY A 195 5.58 5.73 2.23
N ARG A 196 5.64 5.58 0.92
CA ARG A 196 5.08 4.43 0.20
C ARG A 196 5.81 3.10 0.42
N TYR A 197 7.02 3.14 1.00
CA TYR A 197 7.83 1.98 1.42
C TYR A 197 7.76 1.72 2.93
N SER A 198 6.92 2.44 3.68
CA SER A 198 6.95 2.42 5.14
C SER A 198 5.94 1.47 5.78
N ALA A 199 5.14 0.75 5.01
CA ALA A 199 4.10 -0.12 5.53
C ALA A 199 4.63 -1.20 6.50
N LEU A 200 5.85 -1.68 6.30
CA LEU A 200 6.53 -2.65 7.16
C LEU A 200 7.40 -2.00 8.25
N SER A 201 7.18 -0.72 8.55
CA SER A 201 7.76 -0.01 9.69
C SER A 201 6.70 0.24 10.78
N ALA A 202 7.02 1.06 11.78
CA ALA A 202 6.06 1.49 12.81
C ALA A 202 4.75 2.05 12.21
N VAL A 203 4.80 2.61 11.00
CA VAL A 203 3.68 3.19 10.27
C VAL A 203 2.52 2.19 10.08
N GLY A 204 2.81 0.99 9.60
CA GLY A 204 1.79 -0.06 9.42
C GLY A 204 1.74 -1.03 10.58
N LEU A 205 2.87 -1.27 11.27
CA LEU A 205 2.97 -2.35 12.25
C LEU A 205 2.40 -1.97 13.63
N LEU A 206 2.37 -0.69 14.03
CA LEU A 206 1.66 -0.29 15.24
C LEU A 206 0.14 -0.50 15.11
N PRO A 207 -0.54 -0.03 14.04
CA PRO A 207 -1.95 -0.36 13.81
C PRO A 207 -2.23 -1.86 13.68
N ALA A 208 -1.36 -2.60 12.97
CA ALA A 208 -1.47 -4.05 12.85
C ALA A 208 -1.38 -4.75 14.21
N ALA A 209 -0.40 -4.38 15.02
CA ALA A 209 -0.22 -4.92 16.36
C ALA A 209 -1.40 -4.60 17.27
N PHE A 210 -1.98 -3.39 17.18
CA PHE A 210 -3.21 -3.03 17.91
C PHE A 210 -4.35 -4.00 17.58
N LEU A 211 -4.54 -4.34 16.32
CA LEU A 211 -5.57 -5.28 15.85
C LEU A 211 -5.27 -6.75 16.18
N GLY A 212 -4.12 -7.05 16.80
CA GLY A 212 -3.73 -8.42 17.09
C GLY A 212 -3.14 -9.17 15.89
N ILE A 213 -2.85 -8.49 14.80
CA ILE A 213 -2.18 -9.08 13.63
C ILE A 213 -0.74 -9.41 14.01
N ASP A 214 -0.26 -10.58 13.60
CA ASP A 214 1.12 -11.00 13.82
C ASP A 214 2.09 -10.17 12.96
N TRP A 215 2.50 -9.03 13.51
CA TRP A 215 3.39 -8.08 12.84
C TRP A 215 4.82 -8.61 12.71
N GLN A 216 5.25 -9.54 13.58
CA GLN A 216 6.57 -10.19 13.48
C GLN A 216 6.58 -11.13 12.28
N ALA A 217 5.50 -11.90 12.07
CA ALA A 217 5.37 -12.72 10.87
C ALA A 217 5.37 -11.91 9.58
N LEU A 218 4.81 -10.68 9.56
CA LEU A 218 4.93 -9.75 8.42
C LEU A 218 6.41 -9.45 8.12
N LEU A 219 7.18 -9.06 9.14
CA LEU A 219 8.62 -8.76 8.99
C LEU A 219 9.43 -9.99 8.57
N ASP A 220 9.10 -11.16 9.10
CA ASP A 220 9.76 -12.41 8.73
C ASP A 220 9.51 -12.78 7.27
N GLY A 221 8.28 -12.57 6.79
CA GLY A 221 7.95 -12.76 5.39
C GLY A 221 8.72 -11.81 4.48
N ALA A 222 8.77 -10.55 4.84
CA ALA A 222 9.54 -9.53 4.14
C ALA A 222 11.05 -9.86 4.13
N ALA A 223 11.61 -10.21 5.29
CA ALA A 223 13.01 -10.58 5.42
C ALA A 223 13.39 -11.80 4.57
N ALA A 224 12.47 -12.74 4.37
CA ALA A 224 12.73 -13.91 3.52
C ALA A 224 12.98 -13.51 2.05
N VAL A 225 12.34 -12.45 1.57
CA VAL A 225 12.54 -11.89 0.22
C VAL A 225 13.74 -10.95 0.18
N ALA A 226 13.91 -10.12 1.20
CA ALA A 226 14.94 -9.09 1.26
C ALA A 226 16.35 -9.66 1.47
N ARG A 227 16.48 -10.67 2.33
CA ARG A 227 17.79 -11.18 2.78
C ARG A 227 18.71 -11.61 1.65
N PRO A 228 18.26 -12.38 0.63
CA PRO A 228 19.14 -12.72 -0.50
C PRO A 228 19.72 -11.48 -1.18
N LEU A 229 18.89 -10.47 -1.45
CA LEU A 229 19.31 -9.24 -2.12
C LEU A 229 20.27 -8.39 -1.28
N ALA A 230 20.05 -8.33 0.04
CA ALA A 230 20.86 -7.54 0.95
C ALA A 230 22.21 -8.21 1.29
N GLN A 231 22.26 -9.54 1.36
CA GLN A 231 23.47 -10.29 1.73
C GLN A 231 24.33 -10.67 0.53
N ASP A 232 23.71 -10.93 -0.62
CA ASP A 232 24.41 -11.29 -1.87
C ASP A 232 23.74 -10.62 -3.07
N PRO A 233 24.04 -9.33 -3.34
CA PRO A 233 23.50 -8.61 -4.48
C PRO A 233 23.76 -9.29 -5.85
N SER A 234 24.73 -10.20 -5.94
CA SER A 234 25.01 -10.95 -7.17
C SER A 234 23.87 -11.89 -7.58
N CYS A 235 23.00 -12.27 -6.62
CA CYS A 235 21.82 -13.10 -6.86
C CYS A 235 20.71 -12.37 -7.65
N LEU A 236 20.84 -11.04 -7.87
CA LEU A 236 19.81 -10.19 -8.50
C LEU A 236 19.26 -10.80 -9.80
N ALA A 237 20.13 -11.30 -10.66
CA ALA A 237 19.76 -11.88 -11.96
C ALA A 237 18.72 -13.02 -11.85
N GLY A 238 18.75 -13.78 -10.77
CA GLY A 238 17.81 -14.87 -10.49
C GLY A 238 16.65 -14.50 -9.57
N HIS A 239 16.60 -13.25 -9.09
CA HIS A 239 15.62 -12.85 -8.08
C HIS A 239 14.26 -12.50 -8.71
N PRO A 240 13.12 -13.01 -8.17
CA PRO A 240 11.78 -12.77 -8.73
C PRO A 240 11.40 -11.29 -8.88
N ALA A 241 11.83 -10.42 -7.95
CA ALA A 241 11.58 -8.99 -8.04
C ALA A 241 12.26 -8.34 -9.26
N PHE A 242 13.46 -8.81 -9.64
CA PHE A 242 14.15 -8.32 -10.82
C PHE A 242 13.50 -8.84 -12.10
N HIS A 243 13.04 -10.09 -12.11
CA HIS A 243 12.28 -10.63 -13.25
C HIS A 243 10.98 -9.83 -13.47
N LEU A 244 10.26 -9.47 -12.39
CA LEU A 244 9.08 -8.63 -12.48
C LEU A 244 9.42 -7.23 -13.04
N ALA A 245 10.53 -6.64 -12.61
CA ALA A 245 10.98 -5.36 -13.12
C ALA A 245 11.34 -5.41 -14.61
N CYS A 246 12.03 -6.47 -15.06
CA CYS A 246 12.34 -6.67 -16.47
C CYS A 246 11.07 -6.82 -17.33
N TRP A 247 10.09 -7.56 -16.85
CA TRP A 247 8.81 -7.74 -17.53
C TRP A 247 8.01 -6.44 -17.60
N ALA A 248 7.96 -5.66 -16.52
CA ALA A 248 7.27 -4.39 -16.50
C ALA A 248 7.87 -3.37 -17.48
N ASN A 249 9.21 -3.29 -17.54
CA ASN A 249 9.90 -2.46 -18.53
C ASN A 249 9.67 -2.95 -19.96
N ALA A 250 9.61 -4.26 -20.17
CA ALA A 250 9.26 -4.83 -21.47
C ALA A 250 7.83 -4.48 -21.89
N LEU A 251 6.86 -4.49 -20.97
CA LEU A 251 5.51 -4.00 -21.24
C LEU A 251 5.53 -2.55 -21.74
N GLU A 252 6.14 -1.64 -20.97
CA GLU A 252 6.21 -0.23 -21.32
C GLU A 252 6.86 -0.01 -22.70
N SER A 253 8.00 -0.62 -22.94
CA SER A 253 8.73 -0.49 -24.20
C SER A 253 7.97 -1.01 -25.43
N HIS A 254 6.94 -1.86 -25.20
CA HIS A 254 6.04 -2.36 -26.25
C HIS A 254 4.68 -1.66 -26.27
N GLY A 255 4.59 -0.47 -25.63
CA GLY A 255 3.41 0.40 -25.67
C GLY A 255 2.23 -0.11 -24.86
N TYR A 256 2.47 -0.89 -23.82
CA TYR A 256 1.47 -1.12 -22.78
C TYR A 256 1.46 0.08 -21.83
N SER A 257 0.28 0.65 -21.60
CA SER A 257 0.13 1.88 -20.79
C SER A 257 -0.47 1.60 -19.41
N GLN A 258 -0.97 0.40 -19.17
CA GLN A 258 -1.64 0.02 -17.94
C GLN A 258 -1.09 -1.29 -17.37
N LEU A 259 -0.94 -1.34 -16.06
CA LEU A 259 -0.61 -2.55 -15.30
C LEU A 259 -1.75 -2.85 -14.33
N VAL A 260 -2.58 -3.82 -14.68
CA VAL A 260 -3.69 -4.26 -13.85
C VAL A 260 -3.15 -5.12 -12.69
N PHE A 261 -3.43 -4.72 -11.46
CA PHE A 261 -3.21 -5.54 -10.26
C PHE A 261 -4.54 -6.17 -9.88
N PHE A 262 -4.79 -7.37 -10.41
CA PHE A 262 -6.07 -8.06 -10.25
C PHE A 262 -6.00 -9.05 -9.09
N CYS A 263 -6.56 -8.66 -7.95
CA CYS A 263 -6.49 -9.42 -6.71
C CYS A 263 -7.71 -10.34 -6.56
N TYR A 264 -7.51 -11.65 -6.68
CA TYR A 264 -8.52 -12.70 -6.43
C TYR A 264 -8.42 -13.28 -5.01
N VAL A 265 -7.94 -12.48 -4.08
CA VAL A 265 -7.99 -12.71 -2.65
C VAL A 265 -8.85 -11.61 -2.04
N PRO A 266 -10.15 -11.81 -1.82
CA PRO A 266 -11.08 -10.73 -1.45
C PRO A 266 -10.64 -9.92 -0.22
N GLN A 267 -10.08 -10.58 0.80
CA GLN A 267 -9.55 -9.89 1.97
C GLN A 267 -8.31 -9.02 1.65
N TRP A 268 -7.62 -9.28 0.54
CA TRP A 268 -6.43 -8.56 0.10
C TRP A 268 -6.72 -7.48 -0.94
N ALA A 269 -7.98 -7.18 -1.22
CA ALA A 269 -8.39 -6.18 -2.21
C ALA A 269 -7.70 -4.82 -2.00
N THR A 270 -7.52 -4.39 -0.77
CA THR A 270 -6.90 -3.11 -0.42
C THR A 270 -5.38 -3.05 -0.63
N TYR A 271 -4.74 -4.16 -0.93
CA TYR A 271 -3.35 -4.11 -1.45
C TYR A 271 -3.28 -3.51 -2.86
N GLY A 272 -4.36 -3.54 -3.62
CA GLY A 272 -4.43 -2.88 -4.93
C GLY A 272 -4.15 -1.38 -4.86
N PRO A 273 -4.89 -0.58 -4.08
CA PRO A 273 -4.60 0.85 -3.84
C PRO A 273 -3.21 1.11 -3.24
N TRP A 274 -2.73 0.26 -2.32
CA TRP A 274 -1.37 0.36 -1.78
C TRP A 274 -0.32 0.17 -2.88
N PHE A 275 -0.47 -0.85 -3.73
CA PHE A 275 0.42 -1.09 -4.87
C PHE A 275 0.35 0.06 -5.88
N ALA A 276 -0.84 0.59 -6.12
CA ALA A 276 -1.03 1.71 -7.05
C ALA A 276 -0.24 2.94 -6.61
N GLN A 277 -0.25 3.29 -5.31
CA GLN A 277 0.58 4.38 -4.81
C GLN A 277 2.07 4.04 -4.93
N LEU A 278 2.48 2.85 -4.47
CA LEU A 278 3.87 2.40 -4.54
C LEU A 278 4.43 2.56 -5.97
N TRP A 279 3.69 2.07 -6.95
CA TRP A 279 4.10 2.05 -8.35
C TRP A 279 4.05 3.44 -8.98
N ALA A 280 2.92 4.14 -8.87
CA ALA A 280 2.71 5.43 -9.55
C ALA A 280 3.67 6.52 -9.06
N GLU A 281 3.79 6.71 -7.74
CA GLU A 281 4.71 7.74 -7.20
C GLU A 281 6.18 7.43 -7.46
N SER A 282 6.53 6.14 -7.56
CA SER A 282 7.92 5.74 -7.81
C SER A 282 8.30 5.88 -9.28
N LEU A 283 7.40 5.59 -10.21
CA LEU A 283 7.71 5.37 -11.61
C LEU A 283 7.15 6.43 -12.57
N GLY A 284 6.12 7.20 -12.15
CA GLY A 284 5.51 8.24 -12.97
C GLY A 284 6.40 9.50 -13.09
N LYS A 285 7.50 9.42 -13.85
CA LYS A 285 8.51 10.49 -13.98
C LYS A 285 9.03 10.57 -15.40
N ASP A 286 9.40 11.77 -15.83
CA ASP A 286 10.02 12.04 -17.14
C ASP A 286 9.21 11.47 -18.32
N GLY A 287 7.87 11.48 -18.21
CA GLY A 287 6.98 10.92 -19.22
C GLY A 287 7.00 9.39 -19.32
N LYS A 288 7.57 8.70 -18.31
CA LYS A 288 7.67 7.25 -18.21
C LYS A 288 6.70 6.70 -17.16
N GLY A 289 6.61 5.38 -17.12
CA GLY A 289 5.79 4.61 -16.19
C GLY A 289 4.43 4.23 -16.76
N ILE A 290 4.02 3.01 -16.45
CA ILE A 290 2.71 2.48 -16.82
C ILE A 290 1.73 2.66 -15.64
N MET A 291 0.48 3.04 -15.94
CA MET A 291 -0.52 3.32 -14.91
C MET A 291 -0.93 2.05 -14.18
N PRO A 292 -0.78 1.98 -12.84
CA PRO A 292 -1.29 0.86 -12.06
C PRO A 292 -2.82 0.96 -11.93
N VAL A 293 -3.52 -0.15 -12.24
CA VAL A 293 -4.98 -0.25 -12.16
C VAL A 293 -5.35 -1.32 -11.15
N PRO A 294 -5.77 -0.97 -9.93
CA PRO A 294 -6.32 -1.94 -8.97
C PRO A 294 -7.61 -2.56 -9.47
N ALA A 295 -7.73 -3.88 -9.33
CA ALA A 295 -8.97 -4.61 -9.58
C ALA A 295 -9.13 -5.76 -8.58
N THR A 296 -10.37 -6.08 -8.24
CA THR A 296 -10.73 -7.09 -7.24
C THR A 296 -11.64 -8.16 -7.82
N GLY A 297 -11.23 -9.41 -7.75
CA GLY A 297 -12.12 -10.55 -8.03
C GLY A 297 -13.02 -10.86 -6.80
N VAL A 298 -14.27 -11.18 -7.03
CA VAL A 298 -15.03 -11.36 -8.28
C VAL A 298 -15.67 -10.03 -8.73
N THR A 299 -15.72 -9.03 -7.85
CA THR A 299 -16.47 -7.76 -8.02
C THR A 299 -16.20 -7.11 -9.37
N ASP A 300 -14.92 -7.00 -9.76
CA ASP A 300 -14.55 -6.28 -10.98
C ASP A 300 -14.69 -7.07 -12.28
N GLN A 301 -15.09 -8.33 -12.19
CA GLN A 301 -15.63 -9.04 -13.35
C GLN A 301 -16.95 -8.40 -13.84
N HIS A 302 -17.71 -7.81 -12.91
CA HIS A 302 -19.00 -7.18 -13.15
C HIS A 302 -18.89 -5.66 -13.34
N SER A 303 -17.67 -5.12 -13.53
CA SER A 303 -17.44 -3.70 -13.75
C SER A 303 -16.41 -3.46 -14.86
N VAL A 304 -15.14 -3.36 -14.55
CA VAL A 304 -14.07 -2.93 -15.47
C VAL A 304 -13.54 -4.06 -16.37
N ASN A 305 -13.85 -5.30 -16.10
CA ASN A 305 -13.28 -6.45 -16.82
C ASN A 305 -13.63 -6.45 -18.32
N GLN A 306 -14.79 -5.89 -18.72
CA GLN A 306 -15.11 -5.69 -20.14
C GLN A 306 -14.02 -4.88 -20.86
N MET A 307 -13.52 -3.82 -20.22
CA MET A 307 -12.45 -2.99 -20.77
C MET A 307 -11.12 -3.74 -20.83
N PHE A 308 -10.87 -4.67 -19.91
CA PHE A 308 -9.66 -5.49 -19.93
C PHE A 308 -9.67 -6.52 -21.05
N LEU A 309 -10.85 -7.10 -21.34
CA LEU A 309 -11.01 -8.19 -22.32
C LEU A 309 -11.12 -7.67 -23.77
N ASP A 310 -11.86 -6.58 -23.98
CA ASP A 310 -12.27 -6.14 -25.32
C ASP A 310 -12.01 -4.65 -25.61
N GLY A 311 -11.46 -3.91 -24.63
CA GLY A 311 -10.99 -2.54 -24.83
C GLY A 311 -9.62 -2.46 -25.52
N GLN A 312 -8.95 -1.32 -25.40
CA GLN A 312 -7.60 -1.14 -25.95
C GLN A 312 -6.64 -2.23 -25.43
N ARG A 313 -5.82 -2.78 -26.32
CA ARG A 313 -4.87 -3.86 -25.97
C ARG A 313 -3.54 -3.30 -25.47
N ASP A 314 -3.62 -2.51 -24.42
CA ASP A 314 -2.52 -1.78 -23.80
C ASP A 314 -2.27 -2.14 -22.34
N LYS A 315 -2.79 -3.30 -21.89
CA LYS A 315 -2.75 -3.74 -20.50
C LYS A 315 -1.89 -4.97 -20.32
N GLY A 316 -1.00 -4.94 -19.30
CA GLY A 316 -0.44 -6.13 -18.67
C GLY A 316 -1.18 -6.41 -17.36
N CYS A 317 -1.14 -7.64 -16.85
CA CYS A 317 -1.84 -8.03 -15.64
C CYS A 317 -0.94 -8.80 -14.68
N ILE A 318 -0.85 -8.34 -13.43
CA ILE A 318 -0.42 -9.15 -12.28
C ILE A 318 -1.69 -9.71 -11.66
N PHE A 319 -1.91 -11.01 -11.84
CA PHE A 319 -3.06 -11.72 -11.29
C PHE A 319 -2.67 -12.38 -9.97
N VAL A 320 -3.22 -11.89 -8.85
CA VAL A 320 -2.88 -12.37 -7.51
C VAL A 320 -3.96 -13.35 -7.03
N ALA A 321 -3.56 -14.57 -6.72
CA ALA A 321 -4.40 -15.59 -6.11
C ALA A 321 -3.72 -16.19 -4.88
N ALA A 322 -4.44 -16.96 -4.09
CA ALA A 322 -3.90 -17.68 -2.94
C ALA A 322 -4.56 -19.06 -2.82
N LYS A 323 -3.82 -20.02 -2.23
CA LYS A 323 -4.37 -21.33 -1.91
C LYS A 323 -5.23 -21.28 -0.65
N GLY A 324 -6.15 -22.23 -0.53
CA GLY A 324 -6.99 -22.39 0.65
C GLY A 324 -8.23 -21.50 0.69
N LEU A 325 -8.56 -20.82 -0.41
CA LEU A 325 -9.76 -19.97 -0.51
C LEU A 325 -11.00 -20.76 -0.96
N GLU A 326 -10.83 -21.97 -1.43
CA GLU A 326 -11.88 -22.86 -1.95
C GLU A 326 -12.80 -23.46 -0.87
N GLN A 327 -12.66 -23.03 0.38
CA GLN A 327 -13.38 -23.57 1.54
C GLN A 327 -14.73 -22.85 1.78
N GLY A 328 -15.41 -23.22 2.86
CA GLY A 328 -16.62 -22.57 3.34
C GLY A 328 -17.81 -23.53 3.42
N ARG A 329 -19.01 -22.98 3.60
CA ARG A 329 -20.25 -23.76 3.63
C ARG A 329 -20.48 -24.46 2.30
N HIS A 330 -20.94 -25.71 2.35
CA HIS A 330 -21.29 -26.48 1.17
C HIS A 330 -22.73 -26.17 0.74
N PHE A 331 -22.95 -26.09 -0.57
CA PHE A 331 -24.29 -26.00 -1.13
C PHE A 331 -25.08 -27.25 -0.79
N GLY A 332 -26.33 -27.07 -0.32
CA GLY A 332 -27.23 -28.15 0.04
C GLY A 332 -27.66 -29.00 -1.13
N ARG A 333 -28.43 -30.05 -0.84
CA ARG A 333 -28.98 -30.95 -1.87
C ARG A 333 -30.23 -30.35 -2.57
N ASP A 334 -30.93 -29.48 -1.88
CA ASP A 334 -32.18 -28.86 -2.36
C ASP A 334 -31.87 -27.60 -3.18
N LEU A 335 -31.43 -27.82 -4.41
CA LEU A 335 -31.19 -26.77 -5.42
C LEU A 335 -32.02 -27.06 -6.66
N PRO A 336 -32.49 -26.00 -7.37
CA PRO A 336 -33.13 -26.17 -8.67
C PRO A 336 -32.23 -26.98 -9.63
N ASP A 337 -32.83 -27.75 -10.50
CA ASP A 337 -32.10 -28.69 -11.36
C ASP A 337 -31.01 -28.04 -12.21
N HIS A 338 -31.25 -26.84 -12.75
CA HIS A 338 -30.27 -26.11 -13.55
C HIS A 338 -29.04 -25.62 -12.72
N TRP A 339 -29.13 -25.62 -11.38
CA TRP A 339 -28.01 -25.31 -10.46
C TRP A 339 -27.48 -26.56 -9.76
N SER A 340 -27.92 -27.75 -10.14
CA SER A 340 -27.56 -29.03 -9.51
C SER A 340 -26.02 -29.28 -9.47
N TRP A 341 -25.29 -28.70 -10.40
CA TRP A 341 -23.83 -28.75 -10.47
C TRP A 341 -23.10 -28.07 -9.29
N LEU A 342 -23.82 -27.26 -8.51
CA LEU A 342 -23.28 -26.67 -7.26
C LEU A 342 -23.40 -27.62 -6.05
N ARG A 343 -24.27 -28.63 -6.10
CA ARG A 343 -24.54 -29.53 -4.95
C ARG A 343 -23.26 -30.10 -4.36
N GLY A 344 -23.12 -29.94 -3.04
CA GLY A 344 -21.98 -30.46 -2.28
C GLY A 344 -20.65 -29.73 -2.49
N LYS A 345 -20.60 -28.72 -3.34
CA LYS A 345 -19.38 -27.88 -3.49
C LYS A 345 -19.32 -26.85 -2.36
N PRO A 346 -18.13 -26.52 -1.85
CA PRO A 346 -17.98 -25.43 -0.91
C PRO A 346 -18.18 -24.08 -1.59
N PHE A 347 -18.63 -23.06 -0.85
CA PHE A 347 -18.89 -21.72 -1.39
C PHE A 347 -17.63 -21.09 -2.02
N GLY A 348 -16.45 -21.29 -1.40
CA GLY A 348 -15.18 -20.78 -1.91
C GLY A 348 -14.72 -21.39 -3.23
N ALA A 349 -15.22 -22.58 -3.61
CA ALA A 349 -14.94 -23.17 -4.92
C ALA A 349 -15.46 -22.29 -6.08
N LEU A 350 -16.46 -21.46 -5.82
CA LEU A 350 -16.93 -20.49 -6.81
C LEU A 350 -15.86 -19.42 -7.08
N LEU A 351 -15.22 -18.89 -6.04
CA LEU A 351 -14.15 -17.90 -6.17
C LEU A 351 -12.96 -18.45 -6.97
N GLU A 352 -12.56 -19.70 -6.73
CA GLU A 352 -11.49 -20.35 -7.46
C GLU A 352 -11.86 -20.53 -8.95
N ALA A 353 -13.07 -21.02 -9.23
CA ALA A 353 -13.57 -21.23 -10.59
C ALA A 353 -13.66 -19.91 -11.38
N GLU A 354 -14.17 -18.85 -10.75
CA GLU A 354 -14.27 -17.50 -11.32
C GLU A 354 -12.87 -16.91 -11.59
N GLY A 355 -11.93 -17.10 -10.65
CA GLY A 355 -10.54 -16.68 -10.83
C GLY A 355 -9.86 -17.39 -11.99
N LEU A 356 -10.03 -18.70 -12.12
CA LEU A 356 -9.52 -19.48 -13.25
C LEU A 356 -10.15 -19.03 -14.56
N GLY A 357 -11.48 -18.85 -14.59
CA GLY A 357 -12.22 -18.39 -15.76
C GLY A 357 -11.74 -17.03 -16.25
N THR A 358 -11.62 -16.05 -15.34
CA THR A 358 -11.16 -14.70 -15.67
C THR A 358 -9.70 -14.70 -16.15
N ARG A 359 -8.83 -15.43 -15.49
CA ARG A 359 -7.43 -15.58 -15.90
C ARG A 359 -7.33 -16.16 -17.33
N MET A 360 -8.12 -17.20 -17.62
CA MET A 360 -8.17 -17.81 -18.94
C MET A 360 -8.73 -16.84 -19.99
N ALA A 361 -9.76 -16.07 -19.67
CA ALA A 361 -10.35 -15.07 -20.57
C ALA A 361 -9.34 -13.96 -20.91
N LEU A 362 -8.66 -13.39 -19.91
CA LEU A 362 -7.59 -12.40 -20.11
C LEU A 362 -6.47 -12.94 -21.04
N CYS A 363 -6.04 -14.17 -20.80
CA CYS A 363 -5.02 -14.79 -21.66
C CYS A 363 -5.52 -14.97 -23.12
N LYS A 364 -6.77 -15.39 -23.31
CA LYS A 364 -7.37 -15.55 -24.65
C LYS A 364 -7.53 -14.22 -25.38
N SER A 365 -7.79 -13.13 -24.63
CA SER A 365 -7.84 -11.77 -25.19
C SER A 365 -6.44 -11.19 -25.49
N GLY A 366 -5.36 -11.95 -25.21
CA GLY A 366 -3.98 -11.55 -25.51
C GLY A 366 -3.37 -10.60 -24.48
N VAL A 367 -3.93 -10.53 -23.26
CA VAL A 367 -3.35 -9.76 -22.14
C VAL A 367 -2.14 -10.52 -21.60
N PRO A 368 -0.92 -9.93 -21.60
CA PRO A 368 0.23 -10.50 -20.92
C PRO A 368 -0.06 -10.62 -19.43
N LEU A 369 -0.02 -11.83 -18.87
CA LEU A 369 -0.46 -12.10 -17.51
C LEU A 369 0.61 -12.85 -16.73
N LEU A 370 1.09 -12.18 -15.67
CA LEU A 370 1.89 -12.80 -14.61
C LEU A 370 0.94 -13.31 -13.51
N HIS A 371 0.97 -14.61 -13.24
CA HIS A 371 0.21 -15.18 -12.14
C HIS A 371 1.08 -15.26 -10.88
N MET A 372 0.68 -14.51 -9.86
CA MET A 372 1.28 -14.53 -8.52
C MET A 372 0.40 -15.37 -7.61
N GLU A 373 0.84 -16.59 -7.31
CA GLU A 373 0.12 -17.48 -6.41
C GLU A 373 0.75 -17.46 -5.02
N MET A 374 0.01 -16.98 -4.05
CA MET A 374 0.40 -17.00 -2.65
C MET A 374 0.07 -18.37 -2.04
N GLY A 375 1.02 -18.96 -1.31
CA GLY A 375 0.84 -20.29 -0.72
C GLY A 375 -0.29 -20.35 0.32
N GLU A 376 -0.58 -19.22 0.95
CA GLU A 376 -1.61 -19.04 1.98
C GLU A 376 -1.88 -17.55 2.24
N CYS A 377 -3.02 -17.24 2.87
CA CYS A 377 -3.38 -15.86 3.25
C CYS A 377 -2.95 -15.57 4.70
N THR A 378 -1.64 -15.49 4.96
CA THR A 378 -1.08 -15.21 6.28
C THR A 378 -0.36 -13.86 6.32
N PRO A 379 -0.14 -13.27 7.51
CA PRO A 379 0.70 -12.09 7.65
C PRO A 379 2.10 -12.27 7.03
N ARG A 380 2.70 -13.46 7.23
CA ARG A 380 4.00 -13.80 6.61
C ARG A 380 3.96 -13.73 5.08
N ALA A 381 2.93 -14.29 4.47
CA ALA A 381 2.74 -14.25 3.02
C ALA A 381 2.55 -12.81 2.50
N ALA A 382 1.77 -12.01 3.23
CA ALA A 382 1.57 -10.60 2.89
C ALA A 382 2.87 -9.79 2.97
N GLY A 383 3.69 -9.98 4.01
CA GLY A 383 5.00 -9.37 4.14
C GLY A 383 5.93 -9.72 2.98
N SER A 384 5.92 -10.99 2.55
CA SER A 384 6.70 -11.45 1.38
C SER A 384 6.23 -10.77 0.09
N MET A 385 4.91 -10.67 -0.14
CA MET A 385 4.36 -10.00 -1.31
C MET A 385 4.69 -8.51 -1.32
N MET A 386 4.52 -7.82 -0.19
CA MET A 386 4.79 -6.39 -0.08
C MET A 386 6.25 -6.09 -0.44
N LEU A 387 7.19 -6.79 0.16
CA LEU A 387 8.61 -6.55 -0.11
C LEU A 387 9.00 -6.94 -1.54
N LEU A 388 8.44 -8.02 -2.09
CA LEU A 388 8.66 -8.38 -3.49
C LEU A 388 8.27 -7.23 -4.43
N LEU A 389 7.10 -6.61 -4.19
CA LEU A 389 6.59 -5.50 -5.00
C LEU A 389 7.38 -4.20 -4.78
N GLU A 390 7.81 -3.92 -3.54
CA GLU A 390 8.68 -2.78 -3.23
C GLU A 390 10.03 -2.89 -3.96
N ALA A 391 10.67 -4.05 -3.88
CA ALA A 391 11.94 -4.29 -4.57
C ALA A 391 11.78 -4.25 -6.09
N ALA A 392 10.74 -4.88 -6.64
CA ALA A 392 10.43 -4.84 -8.06
C ALA A 392 10.21 -3.41 -8.57
N THR A 393 9.52 -2.57 -7.79
CA THR A 393 9.28 -1.15 -8.12
C THR A 393 10.60 -0.38 -8.21
N VAL A 394 11.52 -0.57 -7.25
CA VAL A 394 12.83 0.07 -7.28
C VAL A 394 13.65 -0.38 -8.49
N PHE A 395 13.71 -1.67 -8.75
CA PHE A 395 14.44 -2.20 -9.90
C PHE A 395 13.82 -1.74 -11.24
N THR A 396 12.50 -1.62 -11.31
CA THR A 396 11.81 -1.06 -12.48
C THR A 396 12.26 0.37 -12.75
N GLY A 397 12.28 1.25 -11.73
CA GLY A 397 12.77 2.62 -11.86
C GLY A 397 14.23 2.70 -12.25
N TRP A 398 15.08 1.83 -11.72
CA TRP A 398 16.49 1.78 -12.11
C TRP A 398 16.68 1.36 -13.57
N LEU A 399 15.90 0.39 -14.06
CA LEU A 399 15.89 0.00 -15.46
C LEU A 399 15.39 1.12 -16.38
N MET A 400 14.42 1.91 -15.94
CA MET A 400 13.94 3.12 -16.63
C MET A 400 14.97 4.27 -16.62
N GLY A 401 15.97 4.22 -15.73
CA GLY A 401 16.95 5.31 -15.54
C GLY A 401 16.38 6.51 -14.78
N ILE A 402 15.41 6.28 -13.88
CA ILE A 402 14.80 7.30 -13.00
C ILE A 402 15.11 7.02 -11.53
N ASN A 403 14.88 8.03 -10.66
CA ASN A 403 14.94 7.82 -9.21
C ASN A 403 13.57 7.32 -8.68
N PRO A 404 13.43 6.06 -8.23
CA PRO A 404 12.15 5.55 -7.73
C PRO A 404 11.84 5.97 -6.28
N LEU A 405 12.72 6.70 -5.61
CA LEU A 405 12.61 7.01 -4.18
C LEU A 405 12.10 8.43 -3.87
N ASP A 406 12.08 9.32 -4.87
CA ASP A 406 11.53 10.68 -4.76
C ASP A 406 10.15 10.83 -5.45
N GLN A 407 9.52 12.00 -5.35
CA GLN A 407 8.25 12.34 -5.99
C GLN A 407 8.08 13.87 -6.16
N PRO A 408 8.89 14.53 -7.01
CA PRO A 408 8.92 15.99 -7.09
C PRO A 408 7.63 16.61 -7.64
N ALA A 409 6.89 15.92 -8.50
CA ALA A 409 5.73 16.46 -9.20
C ALA A 409 4.56 16.87 -8.30
N VAL A 410 4.38 16.21 -7.13
CA VAL A 410 3.25 16.49 -6.23
C VAL A 410 3.47 17.71 -5.32
N GLU A 411 4.68 18.29 -5.29
CA GLU A 411 5.01 19.38 -4.37
C GLU A 411 4.37 20.72 -4.76
N LEU A 412 4.18 20.98 -6.06
CA LEU A 412 3.54 22.22 -6.53
C LEU A 412 2.10 22.35 -5.98
N GLY A 413 1.30 21.30 -6.07
CA GLY A 413 -0.08 21.32 -5.57
C GLY A 413 -0.15 21.64 -4.07
N LYS A 414 0.77 21.08 -3.27
CA LYS A 414 0.85 21.37 -1.81
C LYS A 414 1.17 22.84 -1.55
N ARG A 415 2.14 23.44 -2.28
CA ARG A 415 2.49 24.86 -2.13
C ARG A 415 1.32 25.78 -2.52
N LEU A 416 0.62 25.48 -3.62
CA LEU A 416 -0.57 26.22 -4.04
C LEU A 416 -1.70 26.12 -3.00
N ALA A 417 -1.95 24.95 -2.43
CA ALA A 417 -2.93 24.76 -1.37
C ALA A 417 -2.57 25.58 -0.11
N ASN A 418 -1.32 25.53 0.32
CA ASN A 418 -0.84 26.34 1.45
C ASN A 418 -1.00 27.84 1.18
N THR A 419 -0.67 28.29 -0.02
CA THR A 419 -0.86 29.67 -0.47
C THR A 419 -2.35 30.08 -0.39
N ARG A 420 -3.25 29.23 -0.88
CA ARG A 420 -4.71 29.49 -0.84
C ARG A 420 -5.24 29.61 0.59
N LEU A 421 -4.62 28.88 1.53
CA LEU A 421 -4.95 28.94 2.96
C LEU A 421 -4.28 30.12 3.69
N GLY A 422 -3.49 30.96 3.01
CA GLY A 422 -2.86 32.15 3.57
C GLY A 422 -1.47 31.91 4.17
N ALA A 423 -0.82 30.80 3.89
CA ALA A 423 0.56 30.59 4.30
C ALA A 423 1.50 31.58 3.61
N SER A 424 2.42 32.15 4.39
CA SER A 424 3.46 33.07 3.87
C SER A 424 4.62 32.31 3.23
N GLY A 425 5.40 33.00 2.39
CA GLY A 425 6.63 32.44 1.80
C GLY A 425 6.48 31.86 0.39
N TYR A 426 5.32 32.01 -0.24
CA TYR A 426 5.02 31.49 -1.58
C TYR A 426 4.59 32.57 -2.59
N PRO A 427 5.41 33.64 -2.85
CA PRO A 427 4.99 34.76 -3.69
C PRO A 427 4.73 34.37 -5.15
N ARG A 428 5.47 33.38 -5.69
CA ARG A 428 5.28 32.90 -7.06
C ARG A 428 3.97 32.13 -7.17
N GLU A 429 3.72 31.20 -6.26
CA GLU A 429 2.48 30.42 -6.22
C GLU A 429 1.26 31.32 -6.00
N ALA A 430 1.40 32.43 -5.27
CA ALA A 430 0.33 33.42 -5.10
C ALA A 430 0.00 34.14 -6.42
N ALA A 431 1.02 34.50 -7.22
CA ALA A 431 0.82 35.09 -8.53
C ALA A 431 0.19 34.09 -9.52
N ASP A 432 0.72 32.85 -9.58
CA ASP A 432 0.19 31.78 -10.43
C ASP A 432 -1.28 31.48 -10.09
N LEU A 433 -1.62 31.43 -8.79
CA LEU A 433 -2.98 31.19 -8.31
C LEU A 433 -3.92 32.36 -8.69
N ALA A 434 -3.46 33.59 -8.56
CA ALA A 434 -4.25 34.78 -8.94
C ALA A 434 -4.53 34.78 -10.45
N GLU A 435 -3.53 34.46 -11.27
CA GLU A 435 -3.67 34.35 -12.73
C GLU A 435 -4.68 33.24 -13.10
N PHE A 436 -4.55 32.05 -12.51
CA PHE A 436 -5.46 30.93 -12.73
C PHE A 436 -6.91 31.28 -12.39
N LEU A 437 -7.13 31.96 -11.25
CA LEU A 437 -8.48 32.36 -10.81
C LEU A 437 -9.07 33.54 -11.62
N ALA A 438 -8.24 34.33 -12.27
CA ALA A 438 -8.68 35.41 -13.14
C ALA A 438 -9.20 34.94 -14.50
N VAL A 439 -8.91 33.73 -14.92
CA VAL A 439 -9.44 33.14 -16.15
C VAL A 439 -10.95 33.00 -16.03
N ALA A 440 -11.70 33.62 -16.95
CA ALA A 440 -13.15 33.49 -16.97
C ALA A 440 -13.58 32.03 -17.13
N GLN A 441 -14.47 31.57 -16.26
CA GLN A 441 -15.07 30.26 -16.35
C GLN A 441 -16.48 30.39 -16.93
N GLU A 442 -16.78 29.62 -17.96
CA GLU A 442 -18.13 29.49 -18.52
C GLU A 442 -18.70 28.14 -18.13
N PRO A 443 -19.30 28.03 -16.93
CA PRO A 443 -19.84 26.77 -16.46
C PRO A 443 -21.12 26.40 -17.20
N GLU A 444 -21.22 25.18 -17.69
CA GLU A 444 -22.48 24.59 -18.12
C GLU A 444 -23.25 24.04 -16.92
N SER A 445 -24.53 24.38 -16.84
CA SER A 445 -25.44 23.78 -15.83
C SER A 445 -26.10 22.54 -16.40
N PHE A 446 -26.22 21.48 -15.60
CA PHE A 446 -26.87 20.22 -15.95
C PHE A 446 -27.96 19.82 -14.94
#